data_98c2a1f4d0d5b8d936d78c27f4791528
#
_entry.id   98c2a1f4d0d5b8d936d78c27f4791528
#
_cell.length_a   1.000
_cell.length_b   1.000
_cell.length_c   1.000
_cell.angle_alpha   90.00
_cell.angle_beta   90.00
_cell.angle_gamma   90.00
#
_symmetry.space_group_name_H-M   'P 1'
#
loop_
_entity.id
_entity.type
_entity.pdbx_description
1 polymer ?
#
loop_
_entity_poly.entity_id
_entity_poly.type
_entity_poly.pdbx_seq_one_letter_code
_entity_poly.pdbx_strand_id
1 'polypeptide(L)'
;MKNNEFDFLYYVYKNGLDGYRKIAQSTNISLGVISKLANKFKEIEALDEKGLTPKGIELLKPYKVDNAIIMAAGMSSRFVPLSLEMPKGLLKVKDEILIERQIKQLHEAGINDITLVLGYKKEMFFYLEKKYNVKIIINPEYNVKNNCETLYLARNILKNTYICSSDDYFTENVFDEYVYTSYYASIHVEEKSDEWYMIKNNKNEIIKVNKFGNDGDIMLGHVYWNHEFSEKFRELLIKHHELGDYDDSLWEQLFTDNIKKLPPMQVKTYPSDVIFEFDSLDELRRFDEKYVKNTPSKIINNICRLFNCSANEITDFKPIKEGLTNTSFIFKLNDKLYVYRHPGDGTENIINRKHEKKSLELAKKLNVDPTFIYMDEKEGWKVSEYVKNVRIPDYHNFEDTKRILKVLRELHEHNLTVDWEFLPWEEALKIEDLLNAKDPSTMRNFLPLKEKIAKLVEAVKGDGIEKRFCHCDTYAPNWMLTDNETILIDWEYSGNADPGCDLGAYIMDAMYEVEETEKFISEYLQ
;
A
#
# COMPACT_ATOMS: atom_id res chain seq x y z
N MET A 1 -33.92 22.64 -1.03
CA MET A 1 -34.39 23.31 0.20
C MET A 1 -33.23 24.02 0.89
N LYS A 2 -33.49 24.85 1.94
CA LYS A 2 -32.42 25.47 2.74
C LYS A 2 -31.92 24.49 3.82
N ASN A 3 -30.69 24.69 4.32
CA ASN A 3 -30.10 23.80 5.34
C ASN A 3 -31.01 23.62 6.58
N ASN A 4 -31.48 24.72 7.19
CA ASN A 4 -32.38 24.64 8.36
C ASN A 4 -33.71 23.91 8.07
N GLU A 5 -34.18 23.90 6.81
CA GLU A 5 -35.37 23.18 6.41
C GLU A 5 -35.09 21.67 6.33
N PHE A 6 -33.92 21.31 5.83
CA PHE A 6 -33.45 19.93 5.82
C PHE A 6 -33.25 19.40 7.23
N ASP A 7 -32.50 20.14 8.08
CA ASP A 7 -32.22 19.73 9.45
C ASP A 7 -33.51 19.51 10.26
N PHE A 8 -34.50 20.40 10.08
CA PHE A 8 -35.82 20.25 10.71
C PHE A 8 -36.55 18.98 10.24
N LEU A 9 -36.66 18.79 8.93
CA LEU A 9 -37.37 17.62 8.37
C LEU A 9 -36.65 16.32 8.70
N TYR A 10 -35.31 16.30 8.62
CA TYR A 10 -34.53 15.11 8.93
C TYR A 10 -34.59 14.74 10.41
N TYR A 11 -34.56 15.73 11.31
CA TYR A 11 -34.79 15.50 12.73
C TYR A 11 -36.17 14.84 12.97
N VAL A 12 -37.25 15.42 12.38
CA VAL A 12 -38.61 14.88 12.53
C VAL A 12 -38.73 13.49 11.90
N TYR A 13 -38.02 13.22 10.80
CA TYR A 13 -37.95 11.90 10.19
C TYR A 13 -37.38 10.85 11.17
N LYS A 14 -36.25 11.17 11.82
CA LYS A 14 -35.57 10.25 12.76
C LYS A 14 -36.31 10.08 14.09
N ASN A 15 -36.83 11.15 14.65
CA ASN A 15 -37.26 11.21 16.06
C ASN A 15 -38.76 11.44 16.24
N GLY A 16 -39.49 11.72 15.15
CA GLY A 16 -40.85 12.20 15.24
C GLY A 16 -40.96 13.67 15.67
N LEU A 17 -42.19 14.16 15.86
CA LEU A 17 -42.47 15.52 16.30
C LEU A 17 -42.54 15.60 17.83
N ASP A 18 -41.40 15.55 18.51
CA ASP A 18 -41.26 15.44 19.97
C ASP A 18 -41.15 16.78 20.73
N GLY A 19 -41.56 17.84 20.08
CA GLY A 19 -41.64 19.18 20.67
C GLY A 19 -40.59 20.17 20.13
N TYR A 20 -41.04 21.38 19.83
CA TYR A 20 -40.23 22.41 19.14
C TYR A 20 -38.97 22.83 19.91
N ARG A 21 -39.02 22.81 21.28
CA ARG A 21 -37.84 23.13 22.09
C ARG A 21 -36.73 22.11 21.96
N LYS A 22 -37.11 20.82 21.92
CA LYS A 22 -36.14 19.72 21.76
C LYS A 22 -35.53 19.71 20.37
N ILE A 23 -36.37 19.93 19.34
CA ILE A 23 -35.89 20.09 17.95
C ILE A 23 -34.90 21.27 17.88
N ALA A 24 -35.23 22.43 18.47
CA ALA A 24 -34.36 23.59 18.47
C ALA A 24 -32.99 23.32 19.11
N GLN A 25 -32.97 22.60 20.24
CA GLN A 25 -31.73 22.23 20.95
C GLN A 25 -30.87 21.25 20.12
N SER A 26 -31.50 20.22 19.54
CA SER A 26 -30.80 19.18 18.81
C SER A 26 -30.28 19.64 17.44
N THR A 27 -30.99 20.58 16.78
CA THR A 27 -30.62 21.10 15.45
C THR A 27 -29.80 22.38 15.51
N ASN A 28 -29.61 22.95 16.71
CA ASN A 28 -29.02 24.28 16.91
C ASN A 28 -29.73 25.41 16.12
N ILE A 29 -31.03 25.25 15.87
CA ILE A 29 -31.89 26.21 15.16
C ILE A 29 -32.75 26.94 16.21
N SER A 30 -32.88 28.27 16.11
CA SER A 30 -33.67 29.02 17.09
C SER A 30 -35.15 28.57 17.10
N LEU A 31 -35.78 28.56 18.27
CA LEU A 31 -37.17 28.14 18.47
C LEU A 31 -38.16 28.90 17.56
N GLY A 32 -37.91 30.18 17.30
CA GLY A 32 -38.73 31.00 16.42
C GLY A 32 -38.65 30.55 14.96
N VAL A 33 -37.47 30.09 14.53
CA VAL A 33 -37.29 29.51 13.18
C VAL A 33 -37.95 28.14 13.12
N ILE A 34 -37.77 27.26 14.11
CA ILE A 34 -38.45 25.96 14.19
C ILE A 34 -39.97 26.11 14.07
N SER A 35 -40.59 27.08 14.83
CA SER A 35 -42.03 27.33 14.75
C SER A 35 -42.47 27.76 13.34
N LYS A 36 -41.69 28.64 12.69
CA LYS A 36 -41.97 29.05 11.29
C LYS A 36 -41.86 27.89 10.31
N LEU A 37 -40.85 27.04 10.46
CA LEU A 37 -40.66 25.86 9.62
C LEU A 37 -41.80 24.86 9.82
N ALA A 38 -42.20 24.58 11.04
CA ALA A 38 -43.32 23.70 11.33
C ALA A 38 -44.63 24.20 10.69
N ASN A 39 -44.93 25.49 10.80
CA ASN A 39 -46.11 26.07 10.18
C ASN A 39 -46.05 25.99 8.64
N LYS A 40 -44.89 26.34 8.04
CA LYS A 40 -44.64 26.20 6.61
C LYS A 40 -44.89 24.78 6.12
N PHE A 41 -44.36 23.77 6.80
CA PHE A 41 -44.50 22.39 6.38
C PHE A 41 -45.89 21.81 6.64
N LYS A 42 -46.64 22.34 7.62
CA LYS A 42 -48.06 22.03 7.80
C LYS A 42 -48.92 22.64 6.69
N GLU A 43 -48.68 23.88 6.31
CA GLU A 43 -49.42 24.56 5.20
C GLU A 43 -49.25 23.81 3.87
N ILE A 44 -48.10 23.25 3.61
CA ILE A 44 -47.87 22.43 2.38
C ILE A 44 -48.15 20.94 2.58
N GLU A 45 -48.77 20.55 3.68
CA GLU A 45 -49.14 19.16 4.02
C GLU A 45 -47.93 18.19 4.10
N ALA A 46 -46.72 18.70 4.32
CA ALA A 46 -45.51 17.89 4.49
C ALA A 46 -45.32 17.42 5.94
N LEU A 47 -46.06 18.04 6.89
CA LEU A 47 -46.01 17.75 8.33
C LEU A 47 -47.45 17.69 8.86
N ASP A 48 -47.74 16.69 9.70
CA ASP A 48 -48.98 16.59 10.49
C ASP A 48 -48.71 16.43 11.97
N GLU A 49 -49.71 16.05 12.77
CA GLU A 49 -49.57 15.85 14.22
C GLU A 49 -48.72 14.61 14.59
N LYS A 50 -48.59 13.66 13.66
CA LYS A 50 -47.84 12.41 13.84
C LYS A 50 -46.39 12.50 13.38
N GLY A 51 -46.01 13.55 12.62
CA GLY A 51 -44.67 13.76 12.08
C GLY A 51 -44.69 14.05 10.58
N LEU A 52 -43.71 13.52 9.83
CA LEU A 52 -43.67 13.71 8.37
C LEU A 52 -44.74 12.88 7.68
N THR A 53 -45.43 13.53 6.76
CA THR A 53 -46.31 12.87 5.81
C THR A 53 -45.50 12.26 4.65
N PRO A 54 -46.09 11.43 3.76
CA PRO A 54 -45.43 10.98 2.54
C PRO A 54 -44.86 12.14 1.70
N LYS A 55 -45.55 13.30 1.68
CA LYS A 55 -45.09 14.52 1.00
C LYS A 55 -43.85 15.12 1.68
N GLY A 56 -43.78 15.07 3.00
CA GLY A 56 -42.58 15.47 3.74
C GLY A 56 -41.39 14.57 3.49
N ILE A 57 -41.62 13.27 3.40
CA ILE A 57 -40.56 12.29 3.04
C ILE A 57 -40.07 12.52 1.60
N GLU A 58 -40.97 12.83 0.66
CA GLU A 58 -40.60 13.13 -0.74
C GLU A 58 -39.69 14.37 -0.85
N LEU A 59 -39.84 15.37 0.06
CA LEU A 59 -38.94 16.53 0.13
C LEU A 59 -37.52 16.17 0.57
N LEU A 60 -37.34 15.10 1.34
CA LEU A 60 -36.01 14.59 1.74
C LEU A 60 -35.35 13.73 0.66
N LYS A 61 -36.11 13.15 -0.24
CA LYS A 61 -35.65 12.18 -1.26
C LYS A 61 -34.42 12.63 -2.07
N PRO A 62 -34.28 13.91 -2.51
CA PRO A 62 -33.08 14.38 -3.21
C PRO A 62 -31.78 14.29 -2.37
N TYR A 63 -31.90 14.18 -1.05
CA TYR A 63 -30.80 14.12 -0.10
C TYR A 63 -30.53 12.70 0.41
N LYS A 64 -31.31 11.73 -0.06
CA LYS A 64 -31.11 10.32 0.31
C LYS A 64 -29.80 9.82 -0.27
N VAL A 65 -29.03 9.13 0.57
CA VAL A 65 -27.81 8.43 0.14
C VAL A 65 -28.22 7.26 -0.75
N ASP A 66 -27.67 7.21 -1.96
CA ASP A 66 -27.97 6.15 -2.92
C ASP A 66 -27.13 4.89 -2.66
N ASN A 67 -25.84 5.08 -2.36
CA ASN A 67 -24.88 3.98 -2.22
C ASN A 67 -23.63 4.37 -1.42
N ALA A 68 -22.80 3.36 -1.16
CA ALA A 68 -21.45 3.56 -0.62
C ALA A 68 -20.42 2.79 -1.45
N ILE A 69 -19.23 3.37 -1.59
CA ILE A 69 -18.05 2.74 -2.18
C ILE A 69 -17.01 2.61 -1.08
N ILE A 70 -16.50 1.40 -0.83
CA ILE A 70 -15.40 1.17 0.09
C ILE A 70 -14.17 0.80 -0.74
N MET A 71 -13.14 1.66 -0.67
CA MET A 71 -11.87 1.45 -1.36
C MET A 71 -10.98 0.53 -0.54
N ALA A 72 -10.68 -0.66 -1.06
CA ALA A 72 -9.91 -1.70 -0.39
C ALA A 72 -8.89 -2.37 -1.35
N ALA A 73 -8.36 -1.61 -2.30
CA ALA A 73 -7.44 -2.14 -3.31
C ALA A 73 -5.96 -2.05 -2.92
N GLY A 74 -5.60 -1.18 -2.00
CA GLY A 74 -4.22 -0.85 -1.65
C GLY A 74 -3.48 -1.94 -0.88
N MET A 75 -2.13 -1.96 -1.02
CA MET A 75 -1.25 -2.91 -0.33
C MET A 75 -0.95 -2.55 1.13
N SER A 76 -1.25 -1.33 1.56
CA SER A 76 -0.95 -0.82 2.92
C SER A 76 0.50 -1.09 3.34
N SER A 77 1.47 -0.81 2.47
CA SER A 77 2.89 -1.18 2.61
C SER A 77 3.54 -0.65 3.90
N ARG A 78 3.04 0.46 4.44
CA ARG A 78 3.50 1.00 5.74
C ARG A 78 3.10 0.13 6.94
N PHE A 79 2.08 -0.72 6.79
CA PHE A 79 1.52 -1.54 7.86
C PHE A 79 2.19 -2.92 8.00
N VAL A 80 3.45 -3.02 7.60
CA VAL A 80 4.25 -4.24 7.80
C VAL A 80 4.42 -4.57 9.29
N PRO A 81 4.47 -5.85 9.66
CA PRO A 81 4.43 -7.05 8.79
C PRO A 81 3.02 -7.53 8.46
N LEU A 82 1.97 -7.03 9.12
CA LEU A 82 0.61 -7.56 8.98
C LEU A 82 0.07 -7.43 7.56
N SER A 83 0.37 -6.33 6.88
CA SER A 83 -0.06 -6.12 5.49
C SER A 83 0.50 -7.16 4.51
N LEU A 84 1.63 -7.81 4.83
CA LEU A 84 2.16 -8.91 4.02
C LEU A 84 1.33 -10.20 4.14
N GLU A 85 0.59 -10.35 5.23
CA GLU A 85 -0.23 -11.54 5.49
C GLU A 85 -1.69 -11.34 5.10
N MET A 86 -2.25 -10.15 5.35
CA MET A 86 -3.65 -9.83 5.03
C MET A 86 -3.84 -8.35 4.70
N PRO A 87 -4.86 -8.01 3.90
CA PRO A 87 -5.25 -6.61 3.67
C PRO A 87 -5.66 -5.91 4.96
N LYS A 88 -5.31 -4.63 5.12
CA LYS A 88 -5.58 -3.83 6.31
C LYS A 88 -7.06 -3.81 6.69
N GLY A 89 -7.97 -3.71 5.70
CA GLY A 89 -9.41 -3.74 5.94
C GLY A 89 -9.96 -5.05 6.55
N LEU A 90 -9.19 -6.14 6.51
CA LEU A 90 -9.55 -7.42 7.14
C LEU A 90 -8.95 -7.62 8.53
N LEU A 91 -8.22 -6.65 9.06
CA LEU A 91 -7.71 -6.69 10.42
C LEU A 91 -8.86 -6.72 11.42
N LYS A 92 -8.68 -7.52 12.47
CA LYS A 92 -9.66 -7.67 13.54
C LYS A 92 -9.30 -6.73 14.69
N VAL A 93 -9.93 -5.58 14.77
CA VAL A 93 -9.72 -4.56 15.79
C VAL A 93 -10.86 -4.61 16.81
N LYS A 94 -10.53 -4.68 18.10
CA LYS A 94 -11.53 -4.83 19.19
C LYS A 94 -12.58 -5.91 18.90
N ASP A 95 -12.12 -7.05 18.42
CA ASP A 95 -12.92 -8.24 18.05
C ASP A 95 -13.79 -8.11 16.79
N GLU A 96 -13.75 -7.00 16.07
CA GLU A 96 -14.48 -6.81 14.81
C GLU A 96 -13.53 -6.61 13.64
N ILE A 97 -13.88 -7.15 12.47
CA ILE A 97 -13.14 -6.90 11.22
C ILE A 97 -13.49 -5.50 10.72
N LEU A 98 -12.48 -4.67 10.42
CA LEU A 98 -12.65 -3.26 10.06
C LEU A 98 -13.72 -3.04 8.98
N ILE A 99 -13.55 -3.65 7.81
CA ILE A 99 -14.49 -3.49 6.70
C ILE A 99 -15.89 -4.05 7.02
N GLU A 100 -15.99 -5.15 7.81
CA GLU A 100 -17.28 -5.69 8.21
C GLU A 100 -18.02 -4.76 9.15
N ARG A 101 -17.30 -4.09 10.05
CA ARG A 101 -17.87 -3.07 10.94
C ARG A 101 -18.43 -1.90 10.13
N GLN A 102 -17.69 -1.37 9.17
CA GLN A 102 -18.17 -0.30 8.29
C GLN A 102 -19.42 -0.72 7.50
N ILE A 103 -19.42 -1.92 6.91
CA ILE A 103 -20.59 -2.45 6.18
C ILE A 103 -21.82 -2.53 7.08
N LYS A 104 -21.67 -3.02 8.32
CA LYS A 104 -22.77 -3.07 9.29
C LYS A 104 -23.32 -1.68 9.62
N GLN A 105 -22.43 -0.72 9.87
CA GLN A 105 -22.81 0.67 10.18
C GLN A 105 -23.53 1.34 9.01
N LEU A 106 -23.10 1.09 7.75
CA LEU A 106 -23.80 1.53 6.56
C LEU A 106 -25.21 0.91 6.45
N HIS A 107 -25.34 -0.40 6.68
CA HIS A 107 -26.66 -1.07 6.70
C HIS A 107 -27.57 -0.52 7.81
N GLU A 108 -27.05 -0.28 9.01
CA GLU A 108 -27.77 0.34 10.12
C GLU A 108 -28.26 1.76 9.77
N ALA A 109 -27.50 2.50 8.97
CA ALA A 109 -27.90 3.79 8.43
C ALA A 109 -28.87 3.69 7.25
N GLY A 110 -29.31 2.49 6.85
CA GLY A 110 -30.24 2.28 5.73
C GLY A 110 -29.57 2.26 4.34
N ILE A 111 -28.25 2.24 4.26
CA ILE A 111 -27.48 2.23 3.01
C ILE A 111 -27.14 0.78 2.67
N ASN A 112 -27.87 0.20 1.71
CA ASN A 112 -27.76 -1.21 1.37
C ASN A 112 -27.03 -1.49 0.03
N ASP A 113 -26.89 -0.48 -0.85
CA ASP A 113 -26.13 -0.60 -2.09
C ASP A 113 -24.65 -0.25 -1.81
N ILE A 114 -23.85 -1.27 -1.47
CA ILE A 114 -22.46 -1.12 -1.12
C ILE A 114 -21.59 -1.82 -2.15
N THR A 115 -20.57 -1.11 -2.66
CA THR A 115 -19.61 -1.65 -3.61
C THR A 115 -18.20 -1.59 -3.00
N LEU A 116 -17.51 -2.71 -3.01
CA LEU A 116 -16.09 -2.82 -2.63
C LEU A 116 -15.24 -2.74 -3.89
N VAL A 117 -14.21 -1.88 -3.88
CA VAL A 117 -13.19 -1.89 -4.93
C VAL A 117 -11.92 -2.55 -4.39
N LEU A 118 -11.60 -3.73 -4.92
CA LEU A 118 -10.58 -4.64 -4.39
C LEU A 118 -9.38 -4.74 -5.33
N GLY A 119 -8.20 -4.98 -4.80
CA GLY A 119 -6.96 -5.20 -5.55
C GLY A 119 -6.06 -6.22 -4.86
N TYR A 120 -5.21 -5.75 -3.96
CA TYR A 120 -4.29 -6.60 -3.20
C TYR A 120 -5.02 -7.68 -2.41
N LYS A 121 -4.61 -8.95 -2.61
CA LYS A 121 -5.20 -10.15 -1.96
C LYS A 121 -6.74 -10.16 -1.99
N LYS A 122 -7.31 -9.71 -3.11
CA LYS A 122 -8.77 -9.56 -3.31
C LYS A 122 -9.58 -10.80 -2.95
N GLU A 123 -9.00 -11.99 -3.13
CA GLU A 123 -9.64 -13.27 -2.86
C GLU A 123 -10.08 -13.41 -1.39
N MET A 124 -9.34 -12.77 -0.47
CA MET A 124 -9.66 -12.78 0.95
C MET A 124 -10.95 -12.01 1.30
N PHE A 125 -11.42 -11.14 0.40
CA PHE A 125 -12.65 -10.36 0.59
C PHE A 125 -13.91 -11.00 -0.03
N PHE A 126 -13.78 -11.98 -0.92
CA PHE A 126 -14.91 -12.49 -1.71
C PHE A 126 -16.06 -13.06 -0.87
N TYR A 127 -15.80 -13.54 0.34
CA TYR A 127 -16.83 -14.00 1.26
C TYR A 127 -17.83 -12.90 1.66
N LEU A 128 -17.43 -11.61 1.58
CA LEU A 128 -18.27 -10.47 1.93
C LEU A 128 -19.45 -10.31 0.96
N GLU A 129 -19.27 -10.67 -0.31
CA GLU A 129 -20.33 -10.63 -1.32
C GLU A 129 -21.54 -11.45 -0.85
N LYS A 130 -21.31 -12.68 -0.45
CA LYS A 130 -22.39 -13.56 0.06
C LYS A 130 -22.86 -13.17 1.46
N LYS A 131 -21.95 -12.74 2.34
CA LYS A 131 -22.25 -12.47 3.76
C LYS A 131 -23.07 -11.20 3.95
N TYR A 132 -22.79 -10.17 3.16
CA TYR A 132 -23.36 -8.82 3.32
C TYR A 132 -24.09 -8.31 2.08
N ASN A 133 -24.20 -9.10 1.02
CA ASN A 133 -24.81 -8.70 -0.25
C ASN A 133 -24.16 -7.45 -0.86
N VAL A 134 -22.84 -7.33 -0.77
CA VAL A 134 -22.06 -6.24 -1.38
C VAL A 134 -21.67 -6.59 -2.81
N LYS A 135 -21.43 -5.58 -3.64
CA LYS A 135 -20.89 -5.71 -4.99
C LYS A 135 -19.37 -5.60 -4.98
N ILE A 136 -18.71 -6.21 -5.95
CA ILE A 136 -17.25 -6.17 -6.06
C ILE A 136 -16.85 -5.62 -7.44
N ILE A 137 -15.92 -4.66 -7.43
CA ILE A 137 -15.16 -4.20 -8.60
C ILE A 137 -13.69 -4.56 -8.35
N ILE A 138 -13.01 -5.11 -9.36
CA ILE A 138 -11.59 -5.45 -9.25
C ILE A 138 -10.76 -4.35 -9.90
N ASN A 139 -9.76 -3.85 -9.16
CA ASN A 139 -8.69 -3.01 -9.68
C ASN A 139 -7.49 -3.90 -10.04
N PRO A 140 -7.21 -4.16 -11.32
CA PRO A 140 -6.06 -4.99 -11.73
C PRO A 140 -4.73 -4.22 -11.64
N GLU A 141 -4.76 -2.89 -11.59
CA GLU A 141 -3.58 -2.02 -11.62
C GLU A 141 -3.20 -1.47 -10.22
N TYR A 142 -3.71 -2.09 -9.14
CA TYR A 142 -3.52 -1.64 -7.76
C TYR A 142 -2.07 -1.53 -7.30
N ASN A 143 -1.14 -2.23 -7.97
CA ASN A 143 0.29 -2.25 -7.67
C ASN A 143 1.11 -1.26 -8.51
N VAL A 144 0.52 -0.69 -9.56
CA VAL A 144 1.16 0.28 -10.46
C VAL A 144 0.53 1.66 -10.38
N LYS A 145 -0.77 1.74 -10.07
CA LYS A 145 -1.51 3.00 -9.95
C LYS A 145 -2.04 3.20 -8.53
N ASN A 146 -2.22 4.46 -8.15
CA ASN A 146 -2.72 4.80 -6.82
C ASN A 146 -4.27 4.80 -6.75
N ASN A 147 -4.85 5.28 -5.64
CA ASN A 147 -6.29 5.19 -5.36
C ASN A 147 -7.17 6.03 -6.32
N CYS A 148 -6.60 6.95 -7.09
CA CYS A 148 -7.31 7.65 -8.16
C CYS A 148 -7.87 6.67 -9.19
N GLU A 149 -7.09 5.65 -9.61
CA GLU A 149 -7.55 4.57 -10.48
C GLU A 149 -8.66 3.74 -9.81
N THR A 150 -8.53 3.45 -8.51
CA THR A 150 -9.54 2.71 -7.74
C THR A 150 -10.91 3.42 -7.82
N LEU A 151 -10.92 4.74 -7.66
CA LEU A 151 -12.13 5.54 -7.75
C LEU A 151 -12.63 5.69 -9.20
N TYR A 152 -11.73 5.79 -10.17
CA TYR A 152 -12.09 5.82 -11.59
C TYR A 152 -12.85 4.56 -12.02
N LEU A 153 -12.48 3.38 -11.56
CA LEU A 153 -13.19 2.13 -11.85
C LEU A 153 -14.64 2.16 -11.33
N ALA A 154 -14.89 2.84 -10.22
CA ALA A 154 -16.22 3.01 -9.62
C ALA A 154 -17.00 4.23 -10.15
N ARG A 155 -16.43 5.03 -11.07
CA ARG A 155 -17.01 6.33 -11.52
C ARG A 155 -18.45 6.29 -11.99
N ASN A 156 -18.89 5.17 -12.57
CA ASN A 156 -20.24 5.05 -13.12
C ASN A 156 -21.35 4.83 -12.08
N ILE A 157 -20.97 4.54 -10.83
CA ILE A 157 -21.92 4.35 -9.73
C ILE A 157 -21.96 5.55 -8.76
N LEU A 158 -21.16 6.58 -9.02
CA LEU A 158 -21.15 7.83 -8.25
C LEU A 158 -22.50 8.57 -8.42
N LYS A 159 -23.15 8.87 -7.28
CA LYS A 159 -24.44 9.57 -7.15
C LYS A 159 -24.42 10.38 -5.86
N ASN A 160 -25.43 10.24 -5.00
CA ASN A 160 -25.36 10.63 -3.59
C ASN A 160 -24.58 9.50 -2.85
N THR A 161 -23.26 9.58 -2.80
CA THR A 161 -22.39 8.45 -2.51
C THR A 161 -21.49 8.71 -1.32
N TYR A 162 -21.42 7.77 -0.38
CA TYR A 162 -20.29 7.69 0.54
C TYR A 162 -19.09 7.01 -0.11
N ILE A 163 -17.90 7.59 0.07
CA ILE A 163 -16.64 6.98 -0.32
C ILE A 163 -15.81 6.82 0.94
N CYS A 164 -15.47 5.58 1.27
CA CYS A 164 -14.80 5.20 2.50
C CYS A 164 -13.46 4.51 2.21
N SER A 165 -12.50 4.68 3.10
CA SER A 165 -11.32 3.83 3.19
C SER A 165 -11.66 2.58 4.02
N SER A 166 -11.13 1.41 3.62
CA SER A 166 -11.48 0.13 4.28
C SER A 166 -10.83 -0.07 5.64
N ASP A 167 -9.94 0.81 6.04
CA ASP A 167 -9.08 0.72 7.21
C ASP A 167 -9.45 1.69 8.35
N ASP A 168 -10.52 2.46 8.16
CA ASP A 168 -11.08 3.28 9.24
C ASP A 168 -11.82 2.42 10.28
N TYR A 169 -11.64 2.77 11.55
CA TYR A 169 -12.44 2.27 12.67
C TYR A 169 -13.29 3.39 13.25
N PHE A 170 -14.61 3.25 13.14
CA PHE A 170 -15.56 4.19 13.74
C PHE A 170 -16.08 3.64 15.06
N THR A 171 -15.88 4.37 16.17
CA THR A 171 -16.36 3.95 17.50
C THR A 171 -17.87 3.98 17.60
N GLU A 172 -18.51 4.89 16.89
CA GLU A 172 -19.96 5.01 16.74
C GLU A 172 -20.32 5.09 15.25
N ASN A 173 -21.62 4.98 14.93
CA ASN A 173 -22.05 5.08 13.53
C ASN A 173 -22.00 6.52 13.05
N VAL A 174 -21.13 6.80 12.07
CA VAL A 174 -20.91 8.13 11.46
C VAL A 174 -21.77 8.39 10.22
N PHE A 175 -22.52 7.39 9.77
CA PHE A 175 -23.30 7.43 8.53
C PHE A 175 -24.75 7.87 8.79
N ASP A 176 -25.27 8.66 7.88
CA ASP A 176 -26.66 9.14 7.87
C ASP A 176 -27.37 8.71 6.57
N GLU A 177 -28.65 8.33 6.67
CA GLU A 177 -29.48 7.94 5.50
C GLU A 177 -29.71 9.09 4.53
N TYR A 178 -29.77 10.33 5.06
CA TYR A 178 -29.96 11.55 4.27
C TYR A 178 -28.87 12.55 4.64
N VAL A 179 -28.28 13.19 3.64
CA VAL A 179 -27.20 14.16 3.82
C VAL A 179 -27.42 15.38 2.95
N TYR A 180 -27.33 16.56 3.54
CA TYR A 180 -27.68 17.82 2.87
C TYR A 180 -26.68 18.24 1.80
N THR A 181 -25.40 18.16 2.08
CA THR A 181 -24.32 18.66 1.21
C THR A 181 -23.10 17.77 1.27
N SER A 182 -22.25 17.85 0.25
CA SER A 182 -20.98 17.15 0.23
C SER A 182 -20.09 17.59 1.38
N TYR A 183 -19.41 16.62 2.01
CA TYR A 183 -18.45 16.89 3.07
C TYR A 183 -17.27 15.91 3.06
N TYR A 184 -16.16 16.34 3.63
CA TYR A 184 -15.03 15.50 4.02
C TYR A 184 -15.04 15.34 5.54
N ALA A 185 -14.93 14.10 6.04
CA ALA A 185 -14.80 13.84 7.46
C ALA A 185 -13.46 14.33 7.99
N SER A 186 -13.42 14.72 9.24
CA SER A 186 -12.26 15.30 9.89
C SER A 186 -12.26 15.03 11.38
N ILE A 187 -11.06 15.00 11.95
CA ILE A 187 -10.83 15.29 13.36
C ILE A 187 -9.93 16.52 13.47
N HIS A 188 -10.06 17.24 14.60
CA HIS A 188 -9.17 18.35 14.89
C HIS A 188 -7.93 17.84 15.64
N VAL A 189 -6.72 18.20 15.17
CA VAL A 189 -5.44 17.87 15.81
C VAL A 189 -4.72 19.15 16.21
N GLU A 190 -4.26 19.20 17.47
CA GLU A 190 -3.54 20.35 18.03
C GLU A 190 -2.03 20.29 17.77
N GLU A 191 -1.48 19.07 17.56
CA GLU A 191 -0.06 18.85 17.35
C GLU A 191 0.31 18.85 15.86
N LYS A 192 1.61 19.00 15.58
CA LYS A 192 2.15 18.87 14.21
C LYS A 192 1.96 17.44 13.71
N SER A 193 1.41 17.33 12.50
CA SER A 193 1.18 16.06 11.82
C SER A 193 1.59 16.16 10.34
N ASP A 194 1.92 15.04 9.74
CA ASP A 194 2.20 14.90 8.31
C ASP A 194 0.93 14.64 7.49
N GLU A 195 -0.24 14.74 8.15
CA GLU A 195 -1.54 14.59 7.51
C GLU A 195 -1.93 15.79 6.66
N TRP A 196 -2.98 15.64 5.86
CA TRP A 196 -3.49 16.69 5.00
C TRP A 196 -4.50 17.56 5.75
N TYR A 197 -4.18 18.84 5.90
CA TYR A 197 -4.97 19.84 6.64
C TYR A 197 -5.93 20.60 5.73
N MET A 198 -7.19 20.65 6.09
CA MET A 198 -8.22 21.38 5.37
C MET A 198 -8.34 22.83 5.89
N ILE A 199 -8.17 23.78 4.99
CA ILE A 199 -8.43 25.20 5.25
C ILE A 199 -9.84 25.53 4.78
N LYS A 200 -10.67 26.06 5.68
CA LYS A 200 -12.08 26.36 5.43
C LYS A 200 -12.40 27.85 5.52
N ASN A 201 -13.42 28.27 4.80
CA ASN A 201 -13.98 29.62 4.88
C ASN A 201 -15.03 29.74 6.00
N ASN A 202 -15.64 30.93 6.15
CA ASN A 202 -16.69 31.20 7.15
C ASN A 202 -17.98 30.38 6.95
N LYS A 203 -18.16 29.73 5.81
CA LYS A 203 -19.28 28.82 5.54
C LYS A 203 -18.92 27.36 5.77
N ASN A 204 -17.77 27.10 6.37
CA ASN A 204 -17.23 25.76 6.59
C ASN A 204 -16.89 24.98 5.30
N GLU A 205 -16.70 25.69 4.18
CA GLU A 205 -16.35 25.10 2.88
C GLU A 205 -14.83 25.01 2.75
N ILE A 206 -14.32 23.88 2.23
CA ILE A 206 -12.91 23.66 1.99
C ILE A 206 -12.45 24.56 0.84
N ILE A 207 -11.47 25.43 1.09
CA ILE A 207 -10.92 26.36 0.09
C ILE A 207 -9.47 26.03 -0.29
N LYS A 208 -8.78 25.25 0.51
CA LYS A 208 -7.41 24.81 0.29
C LYS A 208 -7.10 23.60 1.16
N VAL A 209 -6.17 22.76 0.72
CA VAL A 209 -5.57 21.67 1.50
C VAL A 209 -4.06 21.85 1.56
N ASN A 210 -3.47 21.67 2.72
CA ASN A 210 -2.02 21.67 2.93
C ASN A 210 -1.57 20.26 3.35
N LYS A 211 -0.47 19.77 2.80
CA LYS A 211 0.07 18.44 3.11
C LYS A 211 0.76 18.33 4.47
N PHE A 212 0.96 19.43 5.14
CA PHE A 212 1.59 19.52 6.47
C PHE A 212 0.95 20.67 7.23
N GLY A 213 0.88 20.53 8.55
CA GLY A 213 0.34 21.59 9.39
C GLY A 213 0.48 21.29 10.88
N ASN A 214 -0.10 22.18 11.68
CA ASN A 214 -0.33 22.03 13.09
C ASN A 214 -1.63 22.78 13.43
N ASP A 215 -2.34 22.34 14.45
CA ASP A 215 -3.58 22.95 14.91
C ASP A 215 -4.61 23.17 13.78
N GLY A 216 -5.32 22.12 13.44
CA GLY A 216 -6.32 22.16 12.36
C GLY A 216 -7.06 20.86 12.10
N ASP A 217 -8.00 20.95 11.17
CA ASP A 217 -8.84 19.82 10.76
C ASP A 217 -8.12 18.99 9.70
N ILE A 218 -7.82 17.73 9.99
CA ILE A 218 -7.16 16.80 9.05
C ILE A 218 -8.18 15.99 8.25
N MET A 219 -7.77 15.57 7.02
CA MET A 219 -8.55 14.68 6.18
C MET A 219 -8.49 13.25 6.73
N LEU A 220 -9.64 12.61 6.89
CA LEU A 220 -9.75 11.18 7.22
C LEU A 220 -10.52 10.44 6.13
N GLY A 221 -10.31 9.16 6.04
CA GLY A 221 -10.63 8.29 4.92
C GLY A 221 -12.10 8.16 4.48
N HIS A 222 -13.05 9.00 4.92
CA HIS A 222 -14.40 8.97 4.35
C HIS A 222 -14.94 10.34 3.95
N VAL A 223 -15.69 10.35 2.84
CA VAL A 223 -16.38 11.53 2.32
C VAL A 223 -17.80 11.17 1.93
N TYR A 224 -18.66 12.18 1.87
CA TYR A 224 -19.93 12.10 1.20
C TYR A 224 -19.97 13.09 0.04
N TRP A 225 -20.35 12.61 -1.12
CA TRP A 225 -20.58 13.42 -2.33
C TRP A 225 -22.06 13.39 -2.70
N ASN A 226 -22.66 14.57 -2.83
CA ASN A 226 -23.98 14.67 -3.42
C ASN A 226 -23.91 14.48 -4.94
N HIS A 227 -25.04 14.35 -5.60
CA HIS A 227 -25.12 14.06 -7.03
C HIS A 227 -24.36 15.08 -7.88
N GLU A 228 -24.49 16.38 -7.58
CA GLU A 228 -23.82 17.46 -8.33
C GLU A 228 -22.28 17.35 -8.21
N PHE A 229 -21.77 17.11 -7.01
CA PHE A 229 -20.34 16.92 -6.80
C PHE A 229 -19.83 15.66 -7.52
N SER A 230 -20.56 14.55 -7.41
CA SER A 230 -20.25 13.29 -8.05
C SER A 230 -20.15 13.41 -9.57
N GLU A 231 -21.09 14.12 -10.23
CA GLU A 231 -21.05 14.36 -11.66
C GLU A 231 -19.80 15.16 -12.07
N LYS A 232 -19.51 16.24 -11.35
CA LYS A 232 -18.34 17.08 -11.67
C LYS A 232 -17.02 16.37 -11.42
N PHE A 233 -16.93 15.58 -10.36
CA PHE A 233 -15.72 14.83 -10.08
C PHE A 233 -15.52 13.67 -11.07
N ARG A 234 -16.59 13.02 -11.51
CA ARG A 234 -16.55 12.01 -12.59
C ARG A 234 -16.00 12.58 -13.89
N GLU A 235 -16.39 13.81 -14.28
CA GLU A 235 -15.84 14.48 -15.47
C GLU A 235 -14.31 14.65 -15.34
N LEU A 236 -13.82 15.02 -14.15
CA LEU A 236 -12.38 15.13 -13.87
C LEU A 236 -11.68 13.77 -13.91
N LEU A 237 -12.24 12.74 -13.26
CA LEU A 237 -11.67 11.39 -13.28
C LEU A 237 -11.49 10.86 -14.70
N ILE A 238 -12.49 11.01 -15.57
CA ILE A 238 -12.42 10.57 -16.97
C ILE A 238 -11.32 11.32 -17.71
N LYS A 239 -11.33 12.65 -17.62
CA LYS A 239 -10.34 13.50 -18.30
C LYS A 239 -8.91 13.15 -17.90
N HIS A 240 -8.65 13.01 -16.61
CA HIS A 240 -7.29 12.80 -16.09
C HIS A 240 -6.82 11.36 -16.27
N HIS A 241 -7.73 10.38 -16.25
CA HIS A 241 -7.41 9.00 -16.63
C HIS A 241 -6.97 8.89 -18.10
N GLU A 242 -7.61 9.62 -19.03
CA GLU A 242 -7.22 9.67 -20.45
C GLU A 242 -5.84 10.33 -20.66
N LEU A 243 -5.47 11.28 -19.78
CA LEU A 243 -4.17 11.96 -19.82
C LEU A 243 -3.05 11.17 -19.12
N GLY A 244 -3.38 10.28 -18.18
CA GLY A 244 -2.41 9.52 -17.36
C GLY A 244 -1.62 10.38 -16.36
N ASP A 245 -2.08 11.60 -16.06
CA ASP A 245 -1.34 12.57 -15.24
C ASP A 245 -1.56 12.44 -13.72
N TYR A 246 -2.49 11.55 -13.29
CA TYR A 246 -2.78 11.22 -11.89
C TYR A 246 -2.67 9.72 -11.58
N ASP A 247 -2.01 8.93 -12.40
CA ASP A 247 -1.89 7.48 -12.20
C ASP A 247 -1.23 7.14 -10.86
N ASP A 248 -0.18 7.86 -10.47
CA ASP A 248 0.53 7.69 -9.19
C ASP A 248 -0.06 8.52 -8.04
N SER A 249 -1.21 9.16 -8.24
CA SER A 249 -1.75 10.11 -7.28
C SER A 249 -2.94 9.57 -6.51
N LEU A 250 -3.11 10.11 -5.29
CA LEU A 250 -4.36 9.98 -4.55
C LEU A 250 -5.47 10.81 -5.21
N TRP A 251 -6.74 10.35 -5.16
CA TRP A 251 -7.87 11.15 -5.66
C TRP A 251 -8.04 12.47 -4.89
N GLU A 252 -7.56 12.52 -3.66
CA GLU A 252 -7.48 13.73 -2.83
C GLU A 252 -6.57 14.79 -3.45
N GLN A 253 -5.51 14.38 -4.15
CA GLN A 253 -4.68 15.32 -4.92
C GLN A 253 -5.45 15.91 -6.09
N LEU A 254 -6.17 15.06 -6.84
CA LEU A 254 -7.04 15.53 -7.94
C LEU A 254 -8.11 16.51 -7.44
N PHE A 255 -8.72 16.24 -6.27
CA PHE A 255 -9.63 17.16 -5.58
C PHE A 255 -8.95 18.50 -5.27
N THR A 256 -7.80 18.44 -4.58
CA THR A 256 -7.06 19.61 -4.13
C THR A 256 -6.68 20.55 -5.28
N ASP A 257 -6.23 20.00 -6.40
CA ASP A 257 -5.81 20.76 -7.57
C ASP A 257 -6.99 21.37 -8.34
N ASN A 258 -8.20 20.88 -8.10
CA ASN A 258 -9.41 21.32 -8.79
C ASN A 258 -10.51 21.90 -7.88
N ILE A 259 -10.23 22.21 -6.61
CA ILE A 259 -11.21 22.74 -5.63
C ILE A 259 -12.06 23.88 -6.22
N LYS A 260 -11.44 24.80 -6.97
CA LYS A 260 -12.13 25.98 -7.57
C LYS A 260 -13.09 25.64 -8.70
N LYS A 261 -12.99 24.44 -9.28
CA LYS A 261 -13.83 23.97 -10.40
C LYS A 261 -14.96 23.05 -9.92
N LEU A 262 -14.89 22.62 -8.67
CA LEU A 262 -15.85 21.70 -8.06
C LEU A 262 -16.90 22.45 -7.25
N PRO A 263 -18.11 21.88 -7.07
CA PRO A 263 -19.06 22.38 -6.09
C PRO A 263 -18.45 22.44 -4.69
N PRO A 264 -18.95 23.31 -3.81
CA PRO A 264 -18.43 23.40 -2.45
C PRO A 264 -18.53 22.07 -1.68
N MET A 265 -17.48 21.72 -0.95
CA MET A 265 -17.42 20.60 -0.01
C MET A 265 -17.17 21.16 1.39
N GLN A 266 -17.95 20.73 2.38
CA GLN A 266 -17.80 21.18 3.76
C GLN A 266 -16.84 20.27 4.53
N VAL A 267 -16.31 20.77 5.65
CA VAL A 267 -15.62 19.98 6.67
C VAL A 267 -16.66 19.49 7.68
N LYS A 268 -16.71 18.17 7.94
CA LYS A 268 -17.51 17.59 9.04
C LYS A 268 -16.56 17.07 10.11
N THR A 269 -16.30 17.91 11.11
CA THR A 269 -15.37 17.57 12.20
C THR A 269 -16.08 16.72 13.26
N TYR A 270 -15.49 15.56 13.56
CA TYR A 270 -15.89 14.64 14.61
C TYR A 270 -15.00 14.80 15.85
N PRO A 271 -15.46 14.37 17.04
CA PRO A 271 -14.59 14.21 18.20
C PRO A 271 -13.40 13.28 17.88
N SER A 272 -12.26 13.53 18.49
CA SER A 272 -11.01 12.80 18.22
C SER A 272 -11.04 11.31 18.59
N ASP A 273 -12.05 10.87 19.34
CA ASP A 273 -12.29 9.49 19.76
C ASP A 273 -13.34 8.75 18.90
N VAL A 274 -13.78 9.34 17.79
CA VAL A 274 -14.83 8.76 16.93
C VAL A 274 -14.23 8.03 15.72
N ILE A 275 -13.22 8.59 15.06
CA ILE A 275 -12.64 8.04 13.86
C ILE A 275 -11.16 7.75 14.09
N PHE A 276 -10.75 6.51 13.80
CA PHE A 276 -9.37 6.07 13.90
C PHE A 276 -8.93 5.44 12.58
N GLU A 277 -7.78 5.84 12.10
CA GLU A 277 -7.03 5.20 11.04
C GLU A 277 -5.68 4.75 11.61
N PHE A 278 -5.22 3.56 11.22
CA PHE A 278 -3.97 3.01 11.73
C PHE A 278 -2.94 2.93 10.60
N ASP A 279 -1.85 3.66 10.70
CA ASP A 279 -0.77 3.62 9.72
C ASP A 279 0.33 2.61 10.06
N SER A 280 0.38 2.17 11.31
CA SER A 280 1.39 1.22 11.80
C SER A 280 0.84 0.23 12.82
N LEU A 281 1.56 -0.91 12.96
CA LEU A 281 1.24 -1.87 14.01
C LEU A 281 1.38 -1.26 15.42
N ASP A 282 2.29 -0.30 15.61
CA ASP A 282 2.49 0.33 16.92
C ASP A 282 1.32 1.26 17.29
N GLU A 283 0.67 1.90 16.32
CA GLU A 283 -0.58 2.64 16.53
C GLU A 283 -1.73 1.70 16.88
N LEU A 284 -1.87 0.60 16.15
CA LEU A 284 -2.88 -0.40 16.44
C LEU A 284 -2.69 -1.00 17.85
N ARG A 285 -1.46 -1.26 18.27
CA ARG A 285 -1.13 -1.74 19.63
C ARG A 285 -1.53 -0.76 20.72
N ARG A 286 -1.37 0.55 20.48
CA ARG A 286 -1.83 1.58 21.42
C ARG A 286 -3.35 1.64 21.55
N PHE A 287 -4.06 1.33 20.47
CA PHE A 287 -5.51 1.34 20.44
C PHE A 287 -6.15 0.04 20.94
N ASP A 288 -5.58 -1.11 20.60
CA ASP A 288 -6.09 -2.44 20.96
C ASP A 288 -4.99 -3.25 21.69
N GLU A 289 -5.11 -3.34 23.02
CA GLU A 289 -4.17 -4.06 23.88
C GLU A 289 -4.00 -5.54 23.53
N LYS A 290 -4.94 -6.15 22.82
CA LYS A 290 -4.82 -7.55 22.37
C LYS A 290 -3.65 -7.74 21.43
N TYR A 291 -3.35 -6.73 20.61
CA TYR A 291 -2.19 -6.74 19.72
C TYR A 291 -0.85 -6.59 20.46
N VAL A 292 -0.84 -6.08 21.68
CA VAL A 292 0.36 -6.05 22.52
C VAL A 292 0.71 -7.45 23.00
N LYS A 293 -0.29 -8.21 23.46
CA LYS A 293 -0.09 -9.53 24.09
C LYS A 293 0.03 -10.65 23.06
N ASN A 294 -0.71 -10.57 21.99
CA ASN A 294 -0.77 -11.63 20.97
C ASN A 294 -1.11 -11.04 19.60
N THR A 295 -0.08 -10.57 18.89
CA THR A 295 -0.25 -10.13 17.50
C THR A 295 -0.49 -11.36 16.63
N PRO A 296 -1.63 -11.51 15.96
CA PRO A 296 -1.93 -12.67 15.12
C PRO A 296 -1.17 -12.58 13.79
N SER A 297 0.11 -12.87 13.80
CA SER A 297 1.02 -12.80 12.65
C SER A 297 1.99 -13.96 12.67
N LYS A 298 2.05 -14.70 11.57
CA LYS A 298 3.03 -15.77 11.36
C LYS A 298 4.45 -15.18 11.28
N ILE A 299 4.59 -14.02 10.65
CA ILE A 299 5.86 -13.32 10.52
C ILE A 299 6.40 -12.93 11.91
N ILE A 300 5.58 -12.31 12.76
CA ILE A 300 5.99 -11.97 14.13
C ILE A 300 6.33 -13.24 14.92
N ASN A 301 5.54 -14.29 14.79
CA ASN A 301 5.82 -15.57 15.44
C ASN A 301 7.14 -16.20 14.96
N ASN A 302 7.51 -16.04 13.68
CA ASN A 302 8.80 -16.47 13.16
C ASN A 302 9.94 -15.72 13.83
N ILE A 303 9.84 -14.40 13.96
CA ILE A 303 10.83 -13.56 14.65
C ILE A 303 10.92 -13.95 16.12
N CYS A 304 9.78 -14.10 16.81
CA CYS A 304 9.75 -14.51 18.22
C CYS A 304 10.43 -15.85 18.45
N ARG A 305 10.20 -16.83 17.58
CA ARG A 305 10.86 -18.15 17.67
C ARG A 305 12.37 -18.05 17.41
N LEU A 306 12.78 -17.26 16.43
CA LEU A 306 14.19 -17.11 16.06
C LEU A 306 15.00 -16.47 17.18
N PHE A 307 14.48 -15.41 17.78
CA PHE A 307 15.19 -14.63 18.80
C PHE A 307 14.80 -14.99 20.24
N ASN A 308 13.88 -15.95 20.43
CA ASN A 308 13.34 -16.33 21.74
C ASN A 308 12.83 -15.11 22.54
N CYS A 309 12.01 -14.27 21.88
CA CYS A 309 11.43 -13.05 22.43
C CYS A 309 9.90 -13.06 22.34
N SER A 310 9.25 -12.11 22.98
CA SER A 310 7.82 -11.87 22.91
C SER A 310 7.47 -10.83 21.85
N ALA A 311 6.24 -10.86 21.33
CA ALA A 311 5.80 -9.99 20.24
C ALA A 311 5.89 -8.49 20.56
N ASN A 312 5.71 -8.11 21.83
CA ASN A 312 5.77 -6.72 22.29
C ASN A 312 7.21 -6.15 22.38
N GLU A 313 8.22 -7.02 22.34
CA GLU A 313 9.63 -6.58 22.31
C GLU A 313 10.06 -6.16 20.89
N ILE A 314 9.28 -6.53 19.87
CA ILE A 314 9.55 -6.21 18.47
C ILE A 314 8.80 -4.92 18.12
N THR A 315 9.53 -3.87 17.74
CA THR A 315 9.00 -2.52 17.50
C THR A 315 9.61 -1.89 16.25
N ASP A 316 9.21 -0.65 15.94
CA ASP A 316 9.81 0.19 14.89
C ASP A 316 9.81 -0.47 13.50
N PHE A 317 8.70 -1.08 13.12
CA PHE A 317 8.55 -1.69 11.81
C PHE A 317 8.55 -0.62 10.70
N LYS A 318 9.42 -0.80 9.69
CA LYS A 318 9.54 0.11 8.55
C LYS A 318 9.70 -0.67 7.26
N PRO A 319 8.88 -0.42 6.23
CA PRO A 319 9.05 -1.07 4.94
C PRO A 319 10.36 -0.63 4.28
N ILE A 320 11.01 -1.55 3.59
CA ILE A 320 12.08 -1.25 2.63
C ILE A 320 11.43 -1.27 1.24
N LYS A 321 11.56 -0.17 0.51
CA LYS A 321 10.92 0.00 -0.82
C LYS A 321 11.68 -0.66 -1.97
N GLU A 322 12.87 -1.18 -1.71
CA GLU A 322 13.77 -1.74 -2.70
C GLU A 322 13.63 -3.26 -2.75
N GLY A 323 13.40 -3.81 -3.92
CA GLY A 323 13.27 -5.25 -4.20
C GLY A 323 12.21 -5.55 -5.25
N LEU A 324 12.60 -6.18 -6.36
CA LEU A 324 11.68 -6.55 -7.45
C LEU A 324 10.87 -7.81 -7.13
N THR A 325 11.47 -8.76 -6.43
CA THR A 325 10.94 -10.11 -6.22
C THR A 325 10.50 -10.39 -4.79
N ASN A 326 11.08 -9.73 -3.80
CA ASN A 326 10.86 -9.98 -2.38
C ASN A 326 10.42 -8.69 -1.67
N THR A 327 9.62 -8.82 -0.60
CA THR A 327 9.24 -7.68 0.22
C THR A 327 10.03 -7.71 1.53
N SER A 328 10.69 -6.60 1.86
CA SER A 328 11.53 -6.51 3.05
C SER A 328 11.05 -5.39 3.98
N PHE A 329 11.29 -5.58 5.27
CA PHE A 329 11.06 -4.54 6.26
C PHE A 329 12.11 -4.58 7.37
N ILE A 330 12.35 -3.43 7.98
CA ILE A 330 13.19 -3.28 9.17
C ILE A 330 12.32 -3.47 10.40
N PHE A 331 12.89 -4.10 11.43
CA PHE A 331 12.31 -4.14 12.77
C PHE A 331 13.39 -3.94 13.82
N LYS A 332 12.99 -3.48 15.01
CA LYS A 332 13.87 -3.29 16.15
C LYS A 332 13.61 -4.32 17.23
N LEU A 333 14.67 -4.91 17.77
CA LEU A 333 14.66 -5.80 18.92
C LEU A 333 15.91 -5.57 19.77
N ASN A 334 15.75 -5.34 21.09
CA ASN A 334 16.86 -5.09 22.02
C ASN A 334 17.84 -4.00 21.52
N ASP A 335 17.31 -2.86 21.08
CA ASP A 335 18.03 -1.71 20.50
C ASP A 335 18.86 -1.98 19.24
N LYS A 336 18.76 -3.19 18.67
CA LYS A 336 19.34 -3.54 17.38
C LYS A 336 18.28 -3.53 16.29
N LEU A 337 18.70 -3.18 15.09
CA LEU A 337 17.87 -3.20 13.89
C LEU A 337 18.18 -4.45 13.07
N TYR A 338 17.16 -5.04 12.52
CA TYR A 338 17.22 -6.23 11.67
C TYR A 338 16.37 -6.03 10.42
N VAL A 339 16.67 -6.77 9.39
CA VAL A 339 15.87 -6.86 8.16
C VAL A 339 15.20 -8.23 8.10
N TYR A 340 13.88 -8.23 7.90
CA TYR A 340 13.13 -9.43 7.56
C TYR A 340 12.80 -9.36 6.07
N ARG A 341 13.18 -10.38 5.29
CA ARG A 341 12.78 -10.56 3.89
C ARG A 341 11.67 -11.60 3.82
N HIS A 342 10.51 -11.18 3.31
CA HIS A 342 9.40 -12.05 2.98
C HIS A 342 9.49 -12.43 1.50
N PRO A 343 9.43 -13.74 1.14
CA PRO A 343 9.51 -14.15 -0.25
C PRO A 343 8.30 -13.63 -1.03
N GLY A 344 8.53 -13.19 -2.25
CA GLY A 344 7.45 -12.81 -3.16
C GLY A 344 6.70 -14.03 -3.70
N ASP A 345 5.43 -13.84 -4.04
CA ASP A 345 4.58 -14.88 -4.61
C ASP A 345 5.17 -15.38 -5.94
N GLY A 346 5.20 -16.70 -6.12
CA GLY A 346 5.71 -17.36 -7.34
C GLY A 346 7.24 -17.53 -7.41
N THR A 347 7.99 -16.97 -6.46
CA THR A 347 9.47 -17.11 -6.45
C THR A 347 9.92 -18.55 -6.16
N GLU A 348 9.07 -19.38 -5.57
CA GLU A 348 9.33 -20.81 -5.32
C GLU A 348 9.54 -21.62 -6.60
N ASN A 349 9.07 -21.13 -7.75
CA ASN A 349 9.25 -21.77 -9.05
C ASN A 349 10.58 -21.40 -9.74
N ILE A 350 11.24 -20.35 -9.26
CA ILE A 350 12.45 -19.78 -9.84
C ILE A 350 13.65 -20.02 -8.94
N ILE A 351 13.49 -19.81 -7.61
CA ILE A 351 14.58 -19.81 -6.65
C ILE A 351 14.65 -21.11 -5.86
N ASN A 352 15.81 -21.77 -5.84
CA ASN A 352 16.06 -22.91 -4.98
C ASN A 352 16.50 -22.46 -3.57
N ARG A 353 15.57 -22.43 -2.64
CA ARG A 353 15.79 -21.92 -1.28
C ARG A 353 16.84 -22.69 -0.45
N LYS A 354 17.09 -23.97 -0.80
CA LYS A 354 18.16 -24.74 -0.16
C LYS A 354 19.53 -24.29 -0.63
N HIS A 355 19.67 -24.02 -1.93
CA HIS A 355 20.91 -23.49 -2.50
C HIS A 355 21.17 -22.09 -1.95
N GLU A 356 20.20 -21.21 -1.97
CA GLU A 356 20.30 -19.85 -1.41
C GLU A 356 20.78 -19.89 0.05
N LYS A 357 20.16 -20.71 0.92
CA LYS A 357 20.56 -20.85 2.32
C LYS A 357 22.03 -21.28 2.49
N LYS A 358 22.45 -22.33 1.76
CA LYS A 358 23.84 -22.79 1.78
C LYS A 358 24.80 -21.71 1.31
N SER A 359 24.43 -20.94 0.28
CA SER A 359 25.22 -19.83 -0.22
C SER A 359 25.37 -18.72 0.80
N LEU A 360 24.28 -18.35 1.49
CA LEU A 360 24.32 -17.37 2.57
C LEU A 360 25.20 -17.82 3.75
N GLU A 361 25.15 -19.10 4.12
CA GLU A 361 26.02 -19.67 5.15
C GLU A 361 27.51 -19.63 4.74
N LEU A 362 27.81 -19.89 3.47
CA LEU A 362 29.16 -19.76 2.92
C LEU A 362 29.62 -18.30 2.86
N ALA A 363 28.80 -17.42 2.33
CA ALA A 363 29.10 -15.99 2.24
C ALA A 363 29.39 -15.37 3.62
N LYS A 364 28.62 -15.75 4.64
CA LYS A 364 28.89 -15.37 6.03
C LYS A 364 30.24 -15.89 6.53
N LYS A 365 30.52 -17.17 6.29
CA LYS A 365 31.81 -17.80 6.70
C LYS A 365 33.00 -17.13 6.04
N LEU A 366 32.87 -16.68 4.80
CA LEU A 366 33.88 -15.94 4.05
C LEU A 366 33.94 -14.45 4.39
N ASN A 367 33.03 -13.97 5.23
CA ASN A 367 32.88 -12.55 5.57
C ASN A 367 32.53 -11.66 4.36
N VAL A 368 31.91 -12.23 3.33
CA VAL A 368 31.37 -11.50 2.16
C VAL A 368 29.97 -10.95 2.45
N ASP A 369 29.13 -11.74 3.13
CA ASP A 369 27.87 -11.29 3.73
C ASP A 369 27.82 -11.61 5.23
N PRO A 370 28.43 -10.80 6.08
CA PRO A 370 28.41 -11.00 7.53
C PRO A 370 27.03 -10.76 8.16
N THR A 371 26.11 -10.13 7.44
CA THR A 371 24.80 -9.70 7.96
C THR A 371 23.83 -10.86 8.15
N PHE A 372 24.02 -11.96 7.44
CA PHE A 372 23.12 -13.10 7.46
C PHE A 372 22.96 -13.71 8.86
N ILE A 373 21.71 -13.87 9.32
CA ILE A 373 21.38 -14.50 10.61
C ILE A 373 20.74 -15.87 10.38
N TYR A 374 19.61 -15.91 9.65
CA TYR A 374 18.82 -17.11 9.47
C TYR A 374 17.98 -17.06 8.20
N MET A 375 17.73 -18.22 7.61
CA MET A 375 16.78 -18.42 6.54
C MET A 375 16.01 -19.73 6.73
N ASP A 376 14.69 -19.68 6.57
CA ASP A 376 13.85 -20.87 6.48
C ASP A 376 13.82 -21.38 5.03
N GLU A 377 14.38 -22.58 4.80
CA GLU A 377 14.49 -23.14 3.46
C GLU A 377 13.16 -23.62 2.85
N LYS A 378 12.11 -23.82 3.66
CA LYS A 378 10.80 -24.26 3.19
C LYS A 378 9.91 -23.08 2.84
N GLU A 379 9.91 -22.06 3.71
CA GLU A 379 9.06 -20.89 3.56
C GLU A 379 9.76 -19.73 2.87
N GLY A 380 11.08 -19.74 2.77
CA GLY A 380 11.88 -18.75 2.05
C GLY A 380 12.08 -17.41 2.76
N TRP A 381 11.57 -17.22 3.98
CA TRP A 381 11.84 -15.98 4.71
C TRP A 381 13.26 -15.96 5.29
N LYS A 382 13.82 -14.77 5.36
CA LYS A 382 15.22 -14.55 5.79
C LYS A 382 15.29 -13.39 6.79
N VAL A 383 16.21 -13.49 7.75
CA VAL A 383 16.56 -12.40 8.68
C VAL A 383 18.04 -12.10 8.56
N SER A 384 18.37 -10.82 8.49
CA SER A 384 19.74 -10.28 8.46
C SER A 384 19.88 -9.10 9.42
N GLU A 385 21.10 -8.77 9.83
CA GLU A 385 21.40 -7.53 10.57
C GLU A 385 21.20 -6.32 9.63
N TYR A 386 20.65 -5.24 10.16
CA TYR A 386 20.53 -3.98 9.41
C TYR A 386 21.84 -3.20 9.48
N VAL A 387 22.39 -2.88 8.32
CA VAL A 387 23.61 -2.08 8.21
C VAL A 387 23.24 -0.61 8.05
N LYS A 388 23.79 0.25 8.91
CA LYS A 388 23.56 1.70 8.88
C LYS A 388 24.53 2.38 7.93
N ASN A 389 24.15 3.56 7.41
CA ASN A 389 24.99 4.43 6.59
C ASN A 389 25.54 3.74 5.33
N VAL A 390 24.75 2.84 4.76
CA VAL A 390 25.08 2.20 3.49
C VAL A 390 24.80 3.11 2.32
N ARG A 391 25.62 2.97 1.29
CA ARG A 391 25.37 3.51 -0.05
C ARG A 391 25.59 2.43 -1.10
N ILE A 392 24.92 2.59 -2.21
CA ILE A 392 25.16 1.79 -3.41
C ILE A 392 26.46 2.28 -4.06
N PRO A 393 27.27 1.41 -4.69
CA PRO A 393 28.45 1.83 -5.45
C PRO A 393 28.08 2.72 -6.64
N ASP A 394 28.95 3.67 -6.92
CA ASP A 394 28.92 4.40 -8.17
C ASP A 394 29.83 3.68 -9.18
N TYR A 395 29.27 3.16 -10.25
CA TYR A 395 30.01 2.44 -11.30
C TYR A 395 31.13 3.25 -11.94
N HIS A 396 30.98 4.58 -12.02
CA HIS A 396 32.01 5.47 -12.59
C HIS A 396 33.01 5.96 -11.56
N ASN A 397 32.84 5.59 -10.27
CA ASN A 397 33.85 5.80 -9.25
C ASN A 397 34.79 4.60 -9.16
N PHE A 398 35.98 4.73 -9.73
CA PHE A 398 36.94 3.64 -9.79
C PHE A 398 37.40 3.11 -8.41
N GLU A 399 37.36 3.92 -7.37
CA GLU A 399 37.68 3.45 -6.00
C GLU A 399 36.57 2.52 -5.47
N ASP A 400 35.31 2.77 -5.80
CA ASP A 400 34.23 1.82 -5.49
C ASP A 400 34.43 0.51 -6.26
N THR A 401 34.73 0.62 -7.56
CA THR A 401 35.02 -0.55 -8.41
C THR A 401 36.16 -1.40 -7.85
N LYS A 402 37.24 -0.79 -7.40
CA LYS A 402 38.36 -1.54 -6.76
C LYS A 402 37.93 -2.30 -5.51
N ARG A 403 37.11 -1.68 -4.67
CA ARG A 403 36.57 -2.32 -3.46
C ARG A 403 35.75 -3.57 -3.81
N ILE A 404 34.92 -3.48 -4.84
CA ILE A 404 34.10 -4.59 -5.35
C ILE A 404 34.98 -5.68 -5.92
N LEU A 405 35.91 -5.33 -6.80
CA LEU A 405 36.84 -6.29 -7.43
C LEU A 405 37.69 -7.04 -6.41
N LYS A 406 38.09 -6.36 -5.34
CA LYS A 406 38.79 -7.01 -4.22
C LYS A 406 37.93 -8.13 -3.61
N VAL A 407 36.65 -7.86 -3.30
CA VAL A 407 35.74 -8.85 -2.72
C VAL A 407 35.50 -10.01 -3.68
N LEU A 408 35.25 -9.74 -4.96
CA LEU A 408 35.04 -10.79 -5.97
C LEU A 408 36.29 -11.65 -6.16
N ARG A 409 37.47 -11.06 -6.21
CA ARG A 409 38.74 -11.79 -6.31
C ARG A 409 38.94 -12.72 -5.11
N GLU A 410 38.81 -12.18 -3.89
CA GLU A 410 38.92 -12.96 -2.66
C GLU A 410 37.92 -14.13 -2.67
N LEU A 411 36.68 -13.90 -3.09
CA LEU A 411 35.65 -14.94 -3.23
C LEU A 411 36.10 -16.05 -4.21
N HIS A 412 36.57 -15.69 -5.40
CA HIS A 412 36.96 -16.65 -6.43
C HIS A 412 38.27 -17.38 -6.11
N GLU A 413 39.21 -16.75 -5.39
CA GLU A 413 40.46 -17.36 -4.99
C GLU A 413 40.33 -18.45 -3.90
N HIS A 414 39.22 -18.48 -3.18
CA HIS A 414 38.94 -19.54 -2.21
C HIS A 414 38.79 -20.93 -2.84
N ASN A 415 38.66 -21.04 -4.16
CA ASN A 415 38.50 -22.30 -4.89
C ASN A 415 37.38 -23.18 -4.29
N LEU A 416 36.32 -22.56 -3.81
CA LEU A 416 35.16 -23.28 -3.26
C LEU A 416 34.26 -23.75 -4.39
N THR A 417 33.65 -24.91 -4.18
CA THR A 417 32.59 -25.46 -5.04
C THR A 417 31.42 -25.93 -4.19
N VAL A 418 30.24 -25.94 -4.79
CA VAL A 418 28.99 -26.43 -4.21
C VAL A 418 28.41 -27.57 -5.07
N ASP A 419 27.33 -28.20 -4.62
CA ASP A 419 26.77 -29.37 -5.32
C ASP A 419 25.87 -28.99 -6.53
N TRP A 420 25.78 -27.71 -6.89
CA TRP A 420 24.96 -27.22 -7.98
C TRP A 420 25.70 -26.16 -8.80
N GLU A 421 25.23 -25.94 -9.99
CA GLU A 421 25.76 -24.96 -10.92
C GLU A 421 24.70 -23.87 -11.18
N PHE A 422 25.17 -22.65 -11.49
CA PHE A 422 24.38 -21.59 -12.08
C PHE A 422 24.84 -21.41 -13.53
N LEU A 423 23.95 -21.68 -14.47
CA LEU A 423 24.21 -21.57 -15.89
C LEU A 423 23.25 -20.50 -16.47
N PRO A 424 23.71 -19.27 -16.71
CA PRO A 424 22.84 -18.16 -17.11
C PRO A 424 21.95 -18.44 -18.30
N TRP A 425 22.47 -19.21 -19.28
CA TRP A 425 21.71 -19.58 -20.46
C TRP A 425 20.55 -20.53 -20.13
N GLU A 426 20.81 -21.55 -19.38
CA GLU A 426 19.83 -22.55 -18.96
C GLU A 426 18.74 -21.89 -18.05
N GLU A 427 19.11 -20.97 -17.19
CA GLU A 427 18.16 -20.21 -16.37
C GLU A 427 17.29 -19.29 -17.24
N ALA A 428 17.87 -18.63 -18.26
CA ALA A 428 17.11 -17.83 -19.21
C ALA A 428 16.07 -18.67 -19.98
N LEU A 429 16.44 -19.89 -20.38
CA LEU A 429 15.51 -20.82 -21.06
C LEU A 429 14.40 -21.31 -20.13
N LYS A 430 14.68 -21.56 -18.84
CA LYS A 430 13.65 -21.90 -17.85
C LYS A 430 12.65 -20.77 -17.65
N ILE A 431 13.12 -19.52 -17.58
CA ILE A 431 12.25 -18.34 -17.44
C ILE A 431 11.39 -18.19 -18.70
N GLU A 432 11.94 -18.39 -19.89
CA GLU A 432 11.19 -18.35 -21.15
C GLU A 432 10.06 -19.41 -21.16
N ASP A 433 10.33 -20.62 -20.69
CA ASP A 433 9.33 -21.69 -20.56
C ASP A 433 8.24 -21.33 -19.52
N LEU A 434 8.62 -20.80 -18.37
CA LEU A 434 7.68 -20.39 -17.32
C LEU A 434 6.74 -19.27 -17.78
N LEU A 435 7.25 -18.31 -18.53
CA LEU A 435 6.46 -17.24 -19.13
C LEU A 435 5.50 -17.75 -20.20
N ASN A 436 5.66 -19.01 -20.65
CA ASN A 436 4.88 -19.60 -21.74
C ASN A 436 4.79 -18.62 -22.93
N ALA A 437 5.93 -18.01 -23.27
CA ALA A 437 6.05 -16.95 -24.25
C ALA A 437 5.73 -17.49 -25.64
N LYS A 438 4.42 -17.57 -25.95
CA LYS A 438 3.91 -18.06 -27.25
C LYS A 438 4.29 -17.16 -28.41
N ASP A 439 4.64 -15.90 -28.11
CA ASP A 439 5.05 -14.93 -29.11
C ASP A 439 6.17 -14.01 -28.58
N PRO A 440 7.44 -14.43 -28.71
CA PRO A 440 8.59 -13.58 -28.38
C PRO A 440 8.75 -12.39 -29.34
N SER A 441 7.88 -12.22 -30.33
CA SER A 441 7.95 -11.15 -31.33
C SER A 441 7.72 -9.76 -30.71
N THR A 442 7.18 -9.67 -29.50
CA THR A 442 7.04 -8.41 -28.74
C THR A 442 8.40 -7.80 -28.36
N MET A 443 9.45 -8.62 -28.24
CA MET A 443 10.82 -8.13 -28.02
C MET A 443 11.55 -7.99 -29.36
N ARG A 444 11.89 -6.75 -29.70
CA ARG A 444 12.60 -6.44 -30.94
C ARG A 444 13.90 -7.25 -31.03
N ASN A 445 14.06 -8.03 -32.13
CA ASN A 445 15.21 -8.88 -32.42
C ASN A 445 15.45 -10.05 -31.43
N PHE A 446 14.45 -10.50 -30.66
CA PHE A 446 14.63 -11.57 -29.67
C PHE A 446 15.21 -12.85 -30.29
N LEU A 447 14.60 -13.42 -31.34
CA LEU A 447 15.06 -14.68 -31.96
C LEU A 447 16.47 -14.58 -32.54
N PRO A 448 16.82 -13.57 -33.35
CA PRO A 448 18.19 -13.41 -33.85
C PRO A 448 19.23 -13.22 -32.72
N LEU A 449 18.86 -12.55 -31.61
CA LEU A 449 19.74 -12.42 -30.47
C LEU A 449 19.92 -13.75 -29.75
N LYS A 450 18.86 -14.49 -29.52
CA LYS A 450 18.88 -15.84 -28.92
C LYS A 450 19.81 -16.79 -29.68
N GLU A 451 19.71 -16.78 -31.01
CA GLU A 451 20.61 -17.60 -31.87
C GLU A 451 22.09 -17.20 -31.75
N LYS A 452 22.38 -15.91 -31.63
CA LYS A 452 23.75 -15.40 -31.42
C LYS A 452 24.29 -15.82 -30.05
N ILE A 453 23.49 -15.67 -29.00
CA ILE A 453 23.88 -16.07 -27.64
C ILE A 453 24.12 -17.58 -27.58
N ALA A 454 23.25 -18.41 -28.17
CA ALA A 454 23.44 -19.84 -28.22
C ALA A 454 24.80 -20.25 -28.84
N LYS A 455 25.23 -19.57 -29.91
CA LYS A 455 26.57 -19.80 -30.52
C LYS A 455 27.72 -19.40 -29.60
N LEU A 456 27.57 -18.30 -28.85
CA LEU A 456 28.57 -17.88 -27.87
C LEU A 456 28.67 -18.88 -26.72
N VAL A 457 27.55 -19.37 -26.20
CA VAL A 457 27.50 -20.39 -25.15
C VAL A 457 28.24 -21.67 -25.59
N GLU A 458 28.03 -22.14 -26.83
CA GLU A 458 28.75 -23.30 -27.34
C GLU A 458 30.27 -23.05 -27.49
N ALA A 459 30.66 -21.83 -27.86
CA ALA A 459 32.09 -21.47 -27.94
C ALA A 459 32.74 -21.50 -26.55
N VAL A 460 32.10 -20.89 -25.54
CA VAL A 460 32.63 -20.82 -24.16
C VAL A 460 32.72 -22.20 -23.50
N LYS A 461 31.85 -23.17 -23.83
CA LYS A 461 31.93 -24.54 -23.30
C LYS A 461 33.27 -25.22 -23.60
N GLY A 462 34.01 -24.79 -24.64
CA GLY A 462 35.31 -25.31 -25.03
C GLY A 462 36.52 -24.65 -24.37
N ASP A 463 36.34 -23.55 -23.65
CA ASP A 463 37.43 -22.71 -23.13
C ASP A 463 38.17 -23.33 -21.93
N GLY A 464 37.57 -24.35 -21.28
CA GLY A 464 38.19 -25.09 -20.17
C GLY A 464 38.35 -24.29 -18.88
N ILE A 465 37.55 -23.23 -18.70
CA ILE A 465 37.55 -22.40 -17.49
C ILE A 465 37.07 -23.21 -16.28
N GLU A 466 37.84 -23.18 -15.21
CA GLU A 466 37.47 -23.84 -13.97
C GLU A 466 36.33 -23.10 -13.27
N LYS A 467 35.18 -23.78 -13.10
CA LYS A 467 34.03 -23.22 -12.37
C LYS A 467 34.34 -23.10 -10.89
N ARG A 468 33.90 -22.00 -10.31
CA ARG A 468 34.07 -21.65 -8.90
C ARG A 468 32.75 -21.18 -8.32
N PHE A 469 32.65 -21.13 -7.03
CA PHE A 469 31.49 -20.56 -6.36
C PHE A 469 31.43 -19.05 -6.65
N CYS A 470 30.38 -18.65 -7.38
CA CYS A 470 30.11 -17.28 -7.81
C CYS A 470 28.77 -16.79 -7.25
N HIS A 471 28.60 -15.48 -7.20
CA HIS A 471 27.33 -14.84 -6.82
C HIS A 471 26.32 -14.85 -7.95
N CYS A 472 26.75 -14.59 -9.17
CA CYS A 472 26.01 -14.59 -10.43
C CYS A 472 24.98 -13.46 -10.59
N ASP A 473 24.93 -12.50 -9.67
CA ASP A 473 24.01 -11.34 -9.70
C ASP A 473 24.64 -10.11 -9.02
N THR A 474 25.78 -9.67 -9.52
CA THR A 474 26.65 -8.66 -8.90
C THR A 474 26.31 -7.21 -9.28
N TYR A 475 25.06 -6.91 -9.66
CA TYR A 475 24.64 -5.55 -9.99
C TYR A 475 24.61 -4.63 -8.75
N ALA A 476 24.63 -3.29 -8.96
CA ALA A 476 24.88 -2.32 -7.89
C ALA A 476 23.96 -2.43 -6.67
N PRO A 477 22.65 -2.65 -6.79
CA PRO A 477 21.76 -2.76 -5.62
C PRO A 477 22.09 -3.90 -4.66
N ASN A 478 22.83 -4.94 -5.10
CA ASN A 478 23.27 -6.05 -4.25
C ASN A 478 24.54 -5.73 -3.45
N TRP A 479 25.13 -4.56 -3.64
CA TRP A 479 26.31 -4.11 -2.90
C TRP A 479 25.94 -3.06 -1.86
N MET A 480 26.45 -3.24 -0.66
CA MET A 480 26.37 -2.27 0.43
C MET A 480 27.78 -1.78 0.79
N LEU A 481 28.05 -0.51 0.52
CA LEU A 481 29.29 0.15 0.85
C LEU A 481 29.10 1.02 2.10
N THR A 482 29.92 0.78 3.11
CA THR A 482 30.14 1.70 4.25
C THR A 482 31.53 2.32 4.13
N ASP A 483 31.92 3.19 5.06
CA ASP A 483 33.28 3.73 5.08
C ASP A 483 34.36 2.62 5.18
N ASN A 484 34.05 1.51 5.85
CA ASN A 484 35.03 0.46 6.16
C ASN A 484 34.76 -0.89 5.51
N GLU A 485 33.52 -1.16 5.07
CA GLU A 485 33.09 -2.48 4.64
C GLU A 485 32.49 -2.45 3.22
N THR A 486 32.64 -3.54 2.52
CA THR A 486 32.01 -3.81 1.23
C THR A 486 31.32 -5.16 1.36
N ILE A 487 30.01 -5.18 1.31
CA ILE A 487 29.17 -6.35 1.58
C ILE A 487 28.39 -6.67 0.31
N LEU A 488 28.35 -7.95 -0.05
CA LEU A 488 27.57 -8.45 -1.16
C LEU A 488 26.41 -9.30 -0.62
N ILE A 489 25.19 -8.89 -0.92
CA ILE A 489 23.95 -9.53 -0.45
C ILE A 489 23.18 -10.15 -1.61
N ASP A 490 22.12 -10.90 -1.28
CA ASP A 490 21.14 -11.49 -2.21
C ASP A 490 21.69 -12.64 -3.08
N TRP A 491 22.06 -13.73 -2.43
CA TRP A 491 22.72 -14.92 -2.96
C TRP A 491 21.78 -15.93 -3.63
N GLU A 492 20.63 -15.51 -4.14
CA GLU A 492 19.59 -16.41 -4.62
C GLU A 492 19.91 -17.09 -5.97
N TYR A 493 20.85 -16.52 -6.74
CA TYR A 493 21.32 -17.07 -8.03
C TYR A 493 22.73 -17.68 -7.95
N SER A 494 23.33 -17.73 -6.79
CA SER A 494 24.70 -18.23 -6.60
C SER A 494 24.86 -19.71 -6.86
N GLY A 495 26.03 -20.10 -7.35
CA GLY A 495 26.36 -21.49 -7.67
C GLY A 495 27.76 -21.62 -8.27
N ASN A 496 28.14 -22.83 -8.69
CA ASN A 496 29.36 -22.98 -9.46
C ASN A 496 29.16 -22.41 -10.87
N ALA A 497 29.93 -21.41 -11.21
CA ALA A 497 29.91 -20.74 -12.49
C ALA A 497 31.32 -20.35 -12.94
N ASP A 498 31.44 -19.88 -14.17
CA ASP A 498 32.60 -19.13 -14.62
C ASP A 498 32.68 -17.81 -13.82
N PRO A 499 33.83 -17.46 -13.19
CA PRO A 499 34.02 -16.15 -12.54
C PRO A 499 33.67 -14.95 -13.42
N GLY A 500 33.78 -15.13 -14.75
CA GLY A 500 33.31 -14.15 -15.73
C GLY A 500 31.82 -13.81 -15.62
N CYS A 501 30.98 -14.67 -15.02
CA CYS A 501 29.57 -14.34 -14.75
C CYS A 501 29.43 -13.16 -13.78
N ASP A 502 30.20 -13.14 -12.69
CA ASP A 502 30.20 -12.05 -11.72
C ASP A 502 30.74 -10.75 -12.31
N LEU A 503 31.83 -10.85 -13.08
CA LEU A 503 32.41 -9.70 -13.75
C LEU A 503 31.49 -9.13 -14.82
N GLY A 504 30.89 -10.01 -15.62
CA GLY A 504 29.98 -9.66 -16.71
C GLY A 504 28.69 -9.02 -16.22
N ALA A 505 28.11 -9.51 -15.12
CA ALA A 505 26.92 -8.93 -14.52
C ALA A 505 27.17 -7.47 -14.09
N TYR A 506 28.29 -7.19 -13.45
CA TYR A 506 28.69 -5.83 -13.05
C TYR A 506 28.93 -4.91 -14.25
N ILE A 507 29.70 -5.39 -15.26
CA ILE A 507 30.01 -4.63 -16.47
C ILE A 507 28.74 -4.26 -17.25
N MET A 508 27.80 -5.21 -17.36
CA MET A 508 26.53 -4.99 -18.07
C MET A 508 25.67 -3.95 -17.38
N ASP A 509 25.53 -4.05 -16.06
CA ASP A 509 24.70 -3.11 -15.30
C ASP A 509 25.32 -1.69 -15.29
N ALA A 510 26.66 -1.61 -15.22
CA ALA A 510 27.42 -0.38 -15.35
C ALA A 510 27.36 0.25 -16.75
N MET A 511 26.92 -0.50 -17.77
CA MET A 511 26.95 -0.11 -19.17
C MET A 511 28.35 0.37 -19.64
N TYR A 512 29.42 -0.34 -19.17
CA TYR A 512 30.79 0.04 -19.48
C TYR A 512 31.10 -0.09 -20.96
N GLU A 513 31.74 0.92 -21.52
CA GLU A 513 32.36 0.87 -22.83
C GLU A 513 33.64 0.02 -22.82
N VAL A 514 34.21 -0.22 -24.00
CA VAL A 514 35.37 -1.11 -24.17
C VAL A 514 36.56 -0.72 -23.28
N GLU A 515 36.90 0.57 -23.23
CA GLU A 515 38.04 1.08 -22.46
C GLU A 515 37.83 0.89 -20.94
N GLU A 516 36.62 1.14 -20.44
CA GLU A 516 36.25 0.93 -19.04
C GLU A 516 36.27 -0.56 -18.69
N THR A 517 35.77 -1.40 -19.58
CA THR A 517 35.78 -2.86 -19.44
C THR A 517 37.21 -3.41 -19.37
N GLU A 518 38.11 -2.96 -20.26
CA GLU A 518 39.51 -3.35 -20.24
C GLU A 518 40.20 -2.95 -18.92
N LYS A 519 39.94 -1.75 -18.44
CA LYS A 519 40.44 -1.27 -17.15
C LYS A 519 39.93 -2.10 -15.98
N PHE A 520 38.63 -2.40 -15.98
CA PHE A 520 37.97 -3.24 -14.96
C PHE A 520 38.58 -4.64 -14.90
N ILE A 521 38.71 -5.30 -16.05
CA ILE A 521 39.32 -6.65 -16.14
C ILE A 521 40.80 -6.61 -15.72
N SER A 522 41.54 -5.60 -16.16
CA SER A 522 42.96 -5.45 -15.79
C SER A 522 43.16 -5.29 -14.29
N GLU A 523 42.27 -4.55 -13.60
CA GLU A 523 42.31 -4.39 -12.15
C GLU A 523 41.94 -5.70 -11.42
N TYR A 524 40.98 -6.49 -11.96
CA TYR A 524 40.64 -7.79 -11.40
C TYR A 524 41.81 -8.80 -11.48
N LEU A 525 42.60 -8.78 -12.52
CA LEU A 525 43.71 -9.70 -12.76
C LEU A 525 45.01 -9.36 -12.04
N GLN A 526 45.13 -8.17 -11.42
CA GLN A 526 46.28 -7.73 -10.61
C GLN A 526 46.22 -8.34 -9.19
#